data_bf21e9b0829aee217fdeab115a0549dc
#
_entry.id   bf21e9b0829aee217fdeab115a0549dc
#
_cell.length_a   1.000
_cell.length_b   1.000
_cell.length_c   1.000
_cell.angle_alpha   90.00
_cell.angle_beta   90.00
_cell.angle_gamma   90.00
#
_symmetry.space_group_name_H-M   'P 1'
#
loop_
_entity.id
_entity.type
_entity.pdbx_description
1 polymer ?
#
loop_
_entity_poly.entity_id
_entity_poly.type
_entity_poly.pdbx_seq_one_letter_code
_entity_poly.pdbx_strand_id
1 'polypeptide(L)'
;MLYSHVLPFLLIQVEIPAIRCYNKDIIFGKDSGKGKDMGYTLKTAQYVNDFQCIGGKCTMDCCRGWNILWADEEVESLKKSKHSDELDELIKVSFEKTDNGINKIVLMPDGDCPFHDKEDRLCKIQKELGAEYLSAVCRNYPISGTINNNVITKIRFLSCPAVFDIIADNEKSCDVYIYGKEYEPENALIFKPDTIDDVKSNQGLKYRNQLFDFFYGILSDKKRDIHTSMIIGTLAAQTLAKLENSSPDRIPEGITALSKQINSPSLAKSLSDIEPNYKVKLGVVQCMLDSTAVGDKLSEILSSIRKKNIEGKFSVEIQTYITNLEKFYKICSTKPFMIRNIVRCLYMCELMPFSNSNYNIFDNYAYFCASVALIDFFGAAAAAGSDNPNEIFERFKTAVCLASHPLCHNPDRVKMIIDYLKEINCYSAGHLALIVK
;
A
#
# COMPACT_ATOMS: atom_id res chain seq x y z
N MET A 1 44.77 -18.67 -20.56
CA MET A 1 43.51 -19.32 -20.94
C MET A 1 42.56 -19.16 -19.79
N LEU A 2 41.78 -18.11 -19.79
CA LEU A 2 40.80 -17.78 -18.73
C LEU A 2 39.51 -17.41 -19.42
N TYR A 3 38.50 -18.23 -19.20
CA TYR A 3 37.15 -18.03 -19.75
C TYR A 3 36.44 -16.93 -18.96
N SER A 4 36.10 -15.88 -19.68
CA SER A 4 35.17 -14.84 -19.29
C SER A 4 33.74 -15.37 -19.49
N HIS A 5 32.98 -15.63 -18.42
CA HIS A 5 31.55 -15.78 -18.49
C HIS A 5 30.87 -14.48 -18.02
N VAL A 6 30.54 -13.65 -19.00
CA VAL A 6 29.53 -12.59 -18.84
C VAL A 6 28.19 -13.28 -18.89
N LEU A 7 27.50 -13.38 -17.76
CA LEU A 7 26.10 -13.78 -17.71
C LEU A 7 25.26 -12.59 -18.16
N PRO A 8 24.34 -12.77 -19.13
CA PRO A 8 23.42 -11.73 -19.51
C PRO A 8 22.43 -11.46 -18.35
N PHE A 9 22.21 -10.20 -18.04
CA PHE A 9 21.14 -9.72 -17.21
C PHE A 9 19.81 -10.23 -17.79
N LEU A 10 19.25 -11.29 -17.26
CA LEU A 10 17.85 -11.62 -17.43
C LEU A 10 17.08 -10.54 -16.67
N LEU A 11 16.46 -9.66 -17.43
CA LEU A 11 15.32 -8.87 -16.97
C LEU A 11 14.25 -9.89 -16.57
N ILE A 12 14.19 -10.24 -15.30
CA ILE A 12 13.04 -10.93 -14.74
C ILE A 12 11.90 -9.92 -14.82
N GLN A 13 11.14 -9.99 -15.90
CA GLN A 13 9.79 -9.42 -15.92
C GLN A 13 9.03 -10.16 -14.81
N VAL A 14 8.87 -9.50 -13.66
CA VAL A 14 7.94 -9.96 -12.63
C VAL A 14 6.56 -9.84 -13.27
N GLU A 15 6.03 -10.98 -13.73
CA GLU A 15 4.63 -11.08 -14.10
C GLU A 15 3.81 -10.77 -12.84
N ILE A 16 3.28 -9.56 -12.79
CA ILE A 16 2.30 -9.19 -11.78
C ILE A 16 1.09 -10.09 -12.08
N PRO A 17 0.67 -10.98 -11.14
CA PRO A 17 -0.51 -11.81 -11.37
C PRO A 17 -1.65 -10.86 -11.75
N ALA A 18 -2.28 -11.14 -12.90
CA ALA A 18 -3.40 -10.36 -13.38
C ALA A 18 -4.37 -10.13 -12.23
N ILE A 19 -4.72 -8.86 -11.98
CA ILE A 19 -5.86 -8.53 -11.12
C ILE A 19 -6.98 -9.40 -11.67
N ARG A 20 -7.39 -10.43 -10.93
CA ARG A 20 -8.50 -11.28 -11.34
C ARG A 20 -9.66 -10.35 -11.61
N CYS A 21 -10.03 -10.19 -12.88
CA CYS A 21 -11.27 -9.52 -13.24
C CYS A 21 -12.38 -10.33 -12.58
N TYR A 22 -12.93 -9.79 -11.50
CA TYR A 22 -13.99 -10.44 -10.78
C TYR A 22 -15.24 -10.40 -11.66
N ASN A 23 -15.76 -11.59 -11.95
CA ASN A 23 -17.02 -11.75 -12.65
C ASN A 23 -18.11 -11.00 -11.86
N LYS A 24 -18.92 -10.18 -12.52
CA LYS A 24 -20.08 -9.50 -11.91
C LYS A 24 -20.96 -10.45 -11.10
N ASP A 25 -21.05 -11.71 -11.53
CA ASP A 25 -21.84 -12.76 -10.88
C ASP A 25 -21.30 -13.18 -9.50
N ILE A 26 -20.02 -12.88 -9.19
CA ILE A 26 -19.42 -13.18 -7.87
C ILE A 26 -19.71 -12.05 -6.87
N ILE A 27 -19.82 -10.81 -7.34
CA ILE A 27 -20.07 -9.64 -6.48
C ILE A 27 -21.56 -9.51 -6.13
N PHE A 28 -22.43 -9.82 -7.10
CA PHE A 28 -23.88 -9.75 -6.96
C PHE A 28 -24.48 -11.15 -6.95
N GLY A 29 -23.97 -12.07 -6.14
CA GLY A 29 -24.36 -13.46 -6.08
C GLY A 29 -25.76 -13.69 -6.67
N LYS A 30 -25.83 -14.34 -7.83
CA LYS A 30 -27.06 -14.98 -8.30
C LYS A 30 -27.37 -16.15 -7.37
N ASP A 31 -27.57 -15.85 -6.10
CA ASP A 31 -28.32 -16.74 -5.23
C ASP A 31 -29.79 -16.41 -5.41
N SER A 32 -30.46 -17.32 -6.08
CA SER A 32 -31.88 -17.33 -6.35
C SER A 32 -32.67 -17.51 -5.04
N GLY A 33 -32.72 -16.48 -4.22
CA GLY A 33 -33.46 -16.49 -2.97
C GLY A 33 -33.71 -15.07 -2.51
N LYS A 34 -34.92 -14.56 -2.80
CA LYS A 34 -35.54 -13.37 -2.28
C LYS A 34 -34.90 -12.77 -1.02
N GLY A 35 -33.80 -12.00 -1.19
CA GLY A 35 -33.16 -11.18 -0.17
C GLY A 35 -33.43 -9.72 -0.47
N LYS A 36 -34.07 -9.03 0.45
CA LYS A 36 -34.30 -7.58 0.46
C LYS A 36 -33.02 -6.82 0.10
N ASP A 37 -33.16 -5.73 -0.64
CA ASP A 37 -32.16 -4.66 -0.85
C ASP A 37 -31.50 -4.26 0.48
N MET A 38 -30.40 -4.91 0.83
CA MET A 38 -29.56 -4.48 1.94
C MET A 38 -28.38 -3.72 1.34
N GLY A 39 -28.51 -2.40 1.22
CA GLY A 39 -27.44 -1.52 0.81
C GLY A 39 -26.17 -1.70 1.67
N TYR A 40 -25.03 -1.33 1.11
CA TYR A 40 -23.75 -1.40 1.81
C TYR A 40 -23.58 -0.25 2.79
N THR A 41 -22.89 -0.52 3.89
CA THR A 41 -22.34 0.51 4.77
C THR A 41 -20.96 0.93 4.25
N LEU A 42 -20.75 2.21 4.00
CA LEU A 42 -19.45 2.75 3.58
C LEU A 42 -18.62 3.14 4.79
N LYS A 43 -17.40 2.57 4.90
CA LYS A 43 -16.35 2.98 5.82
C LYS A 43 -15.23 3.65 5.01
N THR A 44 -14.86 4.87 5.34
CA THR A 44 -13.83 5.62 4.61
C THR A 44 -13.19 6.69 5.49
N ALA A 45 -11.99 7.15 5.13
CA ALA A 45 -11.33 8.24 5.81
C ALA A 45 -11.61 9.59 5.13
N GLN A 46 -11.46 10.69 5.86
CA GLN A 46 -11.73 12.05 5.37
C GLN A 46 -10.95 12.35 4.07
N TYR A 47 -9.66 11.99 4.00
CA TYR A 47 -8.83 12.26 2.82
C TYR A 47 -9.39 11.64 1.52
N VAL A 48 -10.17 10.57 1.63
CA VAL A 48 -10.79 9.91 0.46
C VAL A 48 -11.86 10.81 -0.15
N ASN A 49 -12.59 11.55 0.68
CA ASN A 49 -13.63 12.49 0.25
C ASN A 49 -13.04 13.84 -0.19
N ASP A 50 -11.95 14.28 0.46
CA ASP A 50 -11.29 15.56 0.17
C ASP A 50 -10.43 15.51 -1.09
N PHE A 51 -10.24 14.33 -1.67
CA PHE A 51 -9.35 14.13 -2.81
C PHE A 51 -9.86 14.84 -4.07
N GLN A 52 -8.93 15.58 -4.68
CA GLN A 52 -9.07 16.11 -6.03
C GLN A 52 -7.79 15.83 -6.82
N CYS A 53 -7.93 15.28 -8.02
CA CYS A 53 -6.79 15.08 -8.92
C CYS A 53 -6.22 16.43 -9.34
N ILE A 54 -4.88 16.55 -9.30
CA ILE A 54 -4.16 17.79 -9.66
C ILE A 54 -3.80 17.87 -11.15
N GLY A 55 -4.19 16.85 -11.93
CA GLY A 55 -4.02 16.83 -13.39
C GLY A 55 -2.57 17.03 -13.84
N GLY A 56 -2.35 17.83 -14.86
CA GLY A 56 -1.03 18.10 -15.43
C GLY A 56 0.00 18.73 -14.48
N LYS A 57 -0.43 19.18 -13.28
CA LYS A 57 0.50 19.64 -12.22
C LYS A 57 1.15 18.47 -11.46
N CYS A 58 0.69 17.22 -11.68
CA CYS A 58 1.22 16.06 -11.00
C CYS A 58 2.66 15.77 -11.43
N THR A 59 3.56 15.57 -10.47
CA THR A 59 4.97 15.25 -10.73
C THR A 59 5.24 13.75 -10.82
N MET A 60 4.23 12.93 -10.52
CA MET A 60 4.29 11.47 -10.55
C MET A 60 3.10 10.94 -11.36
N ASP A 61 3.37 10.52 -12.58
CA ASP A 61 2.32 10.14 -13.51
C ASP A 61 1.72 8.78 -13.18
N CYS A 62 0.39 8.72 -13.05
CA CYS A 62 -0.35 7.45 -12.91
C CYS A 62 -0.40 6.66 -14.25
N CYS A 63 0.16 7.19 -15.31
CA CYS A 63 0.24 6.61 -16.65
C CYS A 63 1.60 5.95 -16.91
N ARG A 64 2.33 5.49 -15.88
CA ARG A 64 3.68 5.00 -16.03
C ARG A 64 3.97 3.75 -15.21
N GLY A 65 4.64 2.78 -15.83
CA GLY A 65 5.33 1.69 -15.13
C GLY A 65 4.45 0.57 -14.58
N TRP A 66 3.18 0.43 -15.00
CA TRP A 66 2.31 -0.64 -14.55
C TRP A 66 1.32 -1.12 -15.61
N ASN A 67 0.85 -2.36 -15.44
CA ASN A 67 -0.08 -2.99 -16.37
C ASN A 67 -1.50 -2.42 -16.19
N ILE A 68 -1.95 -1.64 -17.15
CA ILE A 68 -3.30 -1.08 -17.17
C ILE A 68 -4.20 -2.05 -17.94
N LEU A 69 -5.13 -2.67 -17.22
CA LEU A 69 -6.07 -3.64 -17.77
C LEU A 69 -7.34 -2.94 -18.27
N TRP A 70 -7.91 -3.50 -19.35
CA TRP A 70 -9.12 -3.03 -19.99
C TRP A 70 -10.08 -4.18 -20.26
N ALA A 71 -11.35 -3.98 -19.96
CA ALA A 71 -12.39 -4.92 -20.38
C ALA A 71 -12.59 -4.88 -21.90
N ASP A 72 -13.11 -5.97 -22.48
CA ASP A 72 -13.37 -6.02 -23.93
C ASP A 72 -14.37 -4.93 -24.36
N GLU A 73 -15.40 -4.71 -23.55
CA GLU A 73 -16.42 -3.69 -23.80
C GLU A 73 -15.86 -2.27 -23.78
N GLU A 74 -14.88 -2.00 -22.91
CA GLU A 74 -14.21 -0.69 -22.81
C GLU A 74 -13.37 -0.42 -24.07
N VAL A 75 -12.59 -1.41 -24.52
CA VAL A 75 -11.79 -1.31 -25.76
C VAL A 75 -12.70 -1.14 -26.97
N GLU A 76 -13.78 -1.91 -27.07
CA GLU A 76 -14.73 -1.79 -28.16
C GLU A 76 -15.49 -0.45 -28.15
N SER A 77 -15.82 0.08 -26.98
CA SER A 77 -16.40 1.42 -26.85
C SER A 77 -15.43 2.50 -27.35
N LEU A 78 -14.15 2.38 -26.95
CA LEU A 78 -13.10 3.30 -27.37
C LEU A 78 -12.92 3.28 -28.89
N LYS A 79 -12.83 2.10 -29.52
CA LYS A 79 -12.71 1.94 -30.97
C LYS A 79 -13.90 2.48 -31.77
N LYS A 80 -15.09 2.45 -31.20
CA LYS A 80 -16.32 2.94 -31.86
C LYS A 80 -16.57 4.44 -31.65
N SER A 81 -15.83 5.09 -30.75
CA SER A 81 -15.98 6.51 -30.47
C SER A 81 -15.48 7.35 -31.66
N LYS A 82 -15.96 8.59 -31.74
CA LYS A 82 -15.48 9.56 -32.75
C LYS A 82 -14.30 10.32 -32.14
N HIS A 83 -13.11 10.11 -32.71
CA HIS A 83 -11.85 10.70 -32.23
C HIS A 83 -10.94 11.08 -33.41
N SER A 84 -9.78 11.66 -33.14
CA SER A 84 -8.79 12.04 -34.14
C SER A 84 -8.12 10.83 -34.80
N ASP A 85 -7.59 11.00 -35.99
CA ASP A 85 -6.80 9.98 -36.70
C ASP A 85 -5.57 9.58 -35.89
N GLU A 86 -4.95 10.53 -35.16
CA GLU A 86 -3.80 10.25 -34.27
C GLU A 86 -4.19 9.29 -33.15
N LEU A 87 -5.32 9.53 -32.50
CA LEU A 87 -5.80 8.66 -31.42
C LEU A 87 -6.20 7.28 -31.95
N ASP A 88 -6.79 7.22 -33.17
CA ASP A 88 -7.15 5.96 -33.85
C ASP A 88 -5.93 5.08 -34.10
N GLU A 89 -4.83 5.65 -34.60
CA GLU A 89 -3.58 4.91 -34.80
C GLU A 89 -2.98 4.40 -33.50
N LEU A 90 -3.01 5.21 -32.43
CA LEU A 90 -2.57 4.76 -31.11
C LEU A 90 -3.43 3.62 -30.57
N ILE A 91 -4.75 3.68 -30.72
CA ILE A 91 -5.67 2.64 -30.26
C ILE A 91 -5.38 1.30 -30.95
N LYS A 92 -5.09 1.31 -32.27
CA LYS A 92 -4.80 0.09 -33.03
C LYS A 92 -3.60 -0.70 -32.51
N VAL A 93 -2.57 -0.02 -32.00
CA VAL A 93 -1.28 -0.63 -31.64
C VAL A 93 -1.05 -0.74 -30.14
N SER A 94 -1.89 -0.14 -29.30
CA SER A 94 -1.63 0.00 -27.87
C SER A 94 -2.19 -1.13 -27.00
N PHE A 95 -2.90 -2.09 -27.56
CA PHE A 95 -3.52 -3.17 -26.79
C PHE A 95 -2.98 -4.54 -27.19
N GLU A 96 -2.72 -5.38 -26.21
CA GLU A 96 -2.45 -6.80 -26.37
C GLU A 96 -3.28 -7.63 -25.39
N LYS A 97 -3.48 -8.91 -25.70
CA LYS A 97 -4.15 -9.84 -24.80
C LYS A 97 -3.14 -10.47 -23.85
N THR A 98 -3.49 -10.52 -22.56
CA THR A 98 -2.80 -11.35 -21.58
C THR A 98 -3.10 -12.84 -21.83
N ASP A 99 -2.36 -13.75 -21.19
CA ASP A 99 -2.61 -15.19 -21.26
C ASP A 99 -4.05 -15.57 -20.84
N ASN A 100 -4.67 -14.76 -19.99
CA ASN A 100 -6.06 -14.93 -19.54
C ASN A 100 -7.08 -14.23 -20.47
N GLY A 101 -6.66 -13.73 -21.62
CA GLY A 101 -7.52 -13.10 -22.62
C GLY A 101 -7.99 -11.68 -22.28
N ILE A 102 -7.46 -11.06 -21.24
CA ILE A 102 -7.79 -9.67 -20.85
C ILE A 102 -6.92 -8.70 -21.65
N ASN A 103 -7.48 -7.58 -22.10
CA ASN A 103 -6.67 -6.55 -22.75
C ASN A 103 -5.78 -5.83 -21.73
N LYS A 104 -4.54 -5.58 -22.10
CA LYS A 104 -3.63 -4.69 -21.36
C LYS A 104 -3.00 -3.67 -22.30
N ILE A 105 -2.60 -2.53 -21.76
CA ILE A 105 -1.85 -1.52 -22.51
C ILE A 105 -0.42 -2.02 -22.73
N VAL A 106 0.06 -1.89 -23.96
CA VAL A 106 1.47 -2.05 -24.32
C VAL A 106 2.18 -0.75 -24.00
N LEU A 107 3.00 -0.75 -22.95
CA LEU A 107 3.76 0.44 -22.57
C LEU A 107 4.86 0.74 -23.57
N MET A 108 5.20 2.02 -23.72
CA MET A 108 6.33 2.49 -24.49
C MET A 108 7.66 1.99 -23.87
N PRO A 109 8.78 1.96 -24.62
CA PRO A 109 10.07 1.49 -24.11
C PRO A 109 10.58 2.22 -22.85
N ASP A 110 10.14 3.46 -22.64
CA ASP A 110 10.45 4.26 -21.45
C ASP A 110 9.49 4.02 -20.28
N GLY A 111 8.54 3.10 -20.44
CA GLY A 111 7.55 2.71 -19.44
C GLY A 111 6.30 3.58 -19.41
N ASP A 112 6.16 4.56 -20.30
CA ASP A 112 4.98 5.42 -20.38
C ASP A 112 3.81 4.71 -21.08
N CYS A 113 2.59 5.08 -20.71
CA CYS A 113 1.39 4.71 -21.45
C CYS A 113 1.39 5.47 -22.80
N PRO A 114 1.09 4.81 -23.94
CA PRO A 114 1.07 5.48 -25.26
C PRO A 114 0.06 6.63 -25.36
N PHE A 115 -0.97 6.62 -24.51
CA PHE A 115 -1.96 7.71 -24.43
C PHE A 115 -1.54 8.87 -23.52
N HIS A 116 -0.37 8.80 -22.87
CA HIS A 116 0.17 9.87 -22.04
C HIS A 116 0.79 10.97 -22.92
N ASP A 117 0.25 12.17 -22.83
CA ASP A 117 0.82 13.34 -23.48
C ASP A 117 1.93 13.93 -22.61
N LYS A 118 3.16 13.99 -23.13
CA LYS A 118 4.34 14.45 -22.38
C LYS A 118 4.38 15.97 -22.19
N GLU A 119 3.65 16.73 -23.00
CA GLU A 119 3.67 18.21 -22.94
C GLU A 119 2.82 18.72 -21.78
N ASP A 120 1.56 18.29 -21.67
CA ASP A 120 0.64 18.71 -20.63
C ASP A 120 0.42 17.65 -19.53
N ARG A 121 1.02 16.45 -19.68
CA ARG A 121 0.98 15.32 -18.74
C ARG A 121 -0.44 14.80 -18.51
N LEU A 122 -1.29 14.89 -19.48
CA LEU A 122 -2.67 14.40 -19.45
C LEU A 122 -2.85 13.19 -20.37
N CYS A 123 -3.95 12.48 -20.17
CA CYS A 123 -4.33 11.35 -21.02
C CYS A 123 -5.00 11.86 -22.32
N LYS A 124 -4.50 11.49 -23.50
CA LYS A 124 -5.08 11.84 -24.80
C LYS A 124 -6.52 11.37 -24.93
N ILE A 125 -6.85 10.15 -24.45
CA ILE A 125 -8.23 9.65 -24.43
C ILE A 125 -9.11 10.58 -23.61
N GLN A 126 -8.68 10.96 -22.40
CA GLN A 126 -9.46 11.83 -21.53
C GLN A 126 -9.63 13.24 -22.10
N LYS A 127 -8.61 13.76 -22.81
CA LYS A 127 -8.66 15.07 -23.44
C LYS A 127 -9.67 15.13 -24.59
N GLU A 128 -9.71 14.08 -25.42
CA GLU A 128 -10.55 14.07 -26.62
C GLU A 128 -11.96 13.55 -26.39
N LEU A 129 -12.11 12.54 -25.51
CA LEU A 129 -13.34 11.77 -25.37
C LEU A 129 -14.00 11.90 -24.00
N GLY A 130 -13.25 12.32 -22.97
CA GLY A 130 -13.76 12.38 -21.61
C GLY A 130 -13.38 11.17 -20.76
N ALA A 131 -13.64 11.27 -19.45
CA ALA A 131 -13.29 10.24 -18.46
C ALA A 131 -14.09 8.94 -18.62
N GLU A 132 -15.27 8.99 -19.21
CA GLU A 132 -16.13 7.85 -19.47
C GLU A 132 -15.53 6.83 -20.42
N TYR A 133 -14.60 7.25 -21.28
CA TYR A 133 -13.87 6.38 -22.22
C TYR A 133 -12.58 5.80 -21.62
N LEU A 134 -12.21 6.16 -20.40
CA LEU A 134 -11.09 5.54 -19.70
C LEU A 134 -11.47 4.13 -19.20
N SER A 135 -10.47 3.25 -19.05
CA SER A 135 -10.68 1.98 -18.35
C SER A 135 -11.19 2.24 -16.92
N ALA A 136 -11.90 1.27 -16.35
CA ALA A 136 -12.33 1.31 -14.95
C ALA A 136 -11.14 1.56 -14.00
N VAL A 137 -9.98 1.00 -14.33
CA VAL A 137 -8.75 1.19 -13.56
C VAL A 137 -8.30 2.65 -13.61
N CYS A 138 -8.15 3.23 -14.80
CA CYS A 138 -7.68 4.61 -14.96
C CYS A 138 -8.67 5.62 -14.38
N ARG A 139 -9.97 5.42 -14.63
CA ARG A 139 -11.05 6.31 -14.16
C ARG A 139 -11.14 6.38 -12.64
N ASN A 140 -10.86 5.26 -11.96
CA ASN A 140 -11.00 5.18 -10.52
C ASN A 140 -9.69 5.40 -9.74
N TYR A 141 -8.51 5.32 -10.39
CA TYR A 141 -7.25 5.54 -9.68
C TYR A 141 -7.27 6.91 -8.96
N PRO A 142 -6.83 7.00 -7.71
CA PRO A 142 -6.21 5.96 -6.88
C PRO A 142 -7.19 5.24 -5.92
N ILE A 143 -8.46 5.09 -6.26
CA ILE A 143 -9.47 4.42 -5.42
C ILE A 143 -9.25 2.91 -5.41
N SER A 144 -9.42 2.30 -4.21
CA SER A 144 -9.51 0.86 -3.99
C SER A 144 -10.24 0.57 -2.68
N GLY A 145 -10.32 -0.70 -2.28
CA GLY A 145 -10.89 -1.10 -1.00
C GLY A 145 -11.28 -2.57 -0.92
N THR A 146 -12.07 -2.89 0.10
CA THR A 146 -12.61 -4.24 0.34
C THR A 146 -14.11 -4.21 0.57
N ILE A 147 -14.74 -5.37 0.35
CA ILE A 147 -16.12 -5.65 0.75
C ILE A 147 -16.09 -6.83 1.73
N ASN A 148 -16.58 -6.61 2.95
CA ASN A 148 -16.71 -7.66 3.96
C ASN A 148 -18.00 -7.45 4.77
N ASN A 149 -18.85 -8.47 4.84
CA ASN A 149 -20.11 -8.43 5.61
C ASN A 149 -20.97 -7.16 5.36
N ASN A 150 -21.19 -6.81 4.10
CA ASN A 150 -21.93 -5.62 3.67
C ASN A 150 -21.27 -4.28 4.10
N VAL A 151 -20.01 -4.29 4.49
CA VAL A 151 -19.20 -3.08 4.72
C VAL A 151 -18.21 -2.93 3.59
N ILE A 152 -18.29 -1.80 2.89
CA ILE A 152 -17.27 -1.36 1.94
C ILE A 152 -16.28 -0.47 2.67
N THR A 153 -15.03 -0.89 2.72
CA THR A 153 -13.94 -0.01 3.16
C THR A 153 -13.30 0.62 1.92
N LYS A 154 -13.56 1.92 1.70
CA LYS A 154 -13.05 2.68 0.56
C LYS A 154 -11.79 3.43 0.95
N ILE A 155 -10.77 3.32 0.12
CA ILE A 155 -9.46 3.97 0.31
C ILE A 155 -9.02 4.68 -0.96
N ARG A 156 -7.96 5.50 -0.84
CA ARG A 156 -7.14 5.97 -1.96
C ARG A 156 -5.67 5.67 -1.67
N PHE A 157 -4.97 5.16 -2.68
CA PHE A 157 -3.58 4.72 -2.53
C PHE A 157 -2.61 5.86 -2.26
N LEU A 158 -1.68 5.60 -1.34
CA LEU A 158 -0.58 6.49 -0.97
C LEU A 158 0.43 6.71 -2.12
N SER A 159 0.36 5.90 -3.17
CA SER A 159 1.14 6.11 -4.41
C SER A 159 0.76 7.38 -5.18
N CYS A 160 -0.37 8.03 -4.86
CA CYS A 160 -0.77 9.28 -5.46
C CYS A 160 -0.25 10.47 -4.63
N PRO A 161 0.54 11.41 -5.21
CA PRO A 161 1.10 12.55 -4.47
C PRO A 161 0.01 13.50 -3.95
N ALA A 162 -1.12 13.64 -4.63
CA ALA A 162 -2.23 14.45 -4.13
C ALA A 162 -2.86 13.83 -2.85
N VAL A 163 -2.89 12.50 -2.74
CA VAL A 163 -3.29 11.81 -1.51
C VAL A 163 -2.27 12.10 -0.41
N PHE A 164 -0.98 11.98 -0.72
CA PHE A 164 0.09 12.26 0.25
C PHE A 164 -0.02 13.68 0.81
N ASP A 165 -0.20 14.69 -0.04
CA ASP A 165 -0.31 16.09 0.37
C ASP A 165 -1.50 16.31 1.32
N ILE A 166 -2.68 15.75 1.02
CA ILE A 166 -3.86 15.85 1.89
C ILE A 166 -3.58 15.26 3.27
N ILE A 167 -2.96 14.07 3.35
CA ILE A 167 -2.71 13.42 4.64
C ILE A 167 -1.57 14.07 5.42
N ALA A 168 -0.62 14.71 4.74
CA ALA A 168 0.50 15.40 5.35
C ALA A 168 0.12 16.81 5.87
N ASP A 169 -0.93 17.43 5.33
CA ASP A 169 -1.30 18.80 5.64
C ASP A 169 -2.49 18.93 6.60
N ASN A 170 -3.32 17.89 6.76
CA ASN A 170 -4.50 17.94 7.62
C ASN A 170 -4.47 16.84 8.69
N GLU A 171 -4.44 17.24 9.95
CA GLU A 171 -4.41 16.32 11.10
C GLU A 171 -5.59 15.34 11.11
N LYS A 172 -6.77 15.74 10.64
CA LYS A 172 -7.99 14.94 10.63
C LYS A 172 -8.18 14.11 9.36
N SER A 173 -7.28 14.25 8.38
CA SER A 173 -7.43 13.61 7.06
C SER A 173 -7.65 12.10 7.12
N CYS A 174 -7.03 11.43 8.09
CA CYS A 174 -7.17 9.99 8.30
C CYS A 174 -8.27 9.61 9.32
N ASP A 175 -9.11 10.54 9.79
CA ASP A 175 -10.24 10.17 10.65
C ASP A 175 -11.27 9.38 9.82
N VAL A 176 -11.71 8.23 10.36
CA VAL A 176 -12.62 7.31 9.67
C VAL A 176 -14.06 7.65 10.00
N TYR A 177 -14.88 7.68 8.96
CA TYR A 177 -16.32 7.89 9.02
C TYR A 177 -17.06 6.68 8.49
N ILE A 178 -18.23 6.43 9.06
CA ILE A 178 -19.15 5.37 8.64
C ILE A 178 -20.41 6.05 8.14
N TYR A 179 -20.72 5.84 6.87
CA TYR A 179 -21.94 6.33 6.22
C TYR A 179 -22.98 5.19 6.17
N GLY A 180 -24.27 5.56 6.24
CA GLY A 180 -25.40 4.65 6.41
C GLY A 180 -25.53 3.57 5.33
N LYS A 181 -26.55 2.72 5.49
CA LYS A 181 -26.76 1.43 4.80
C LYS A 181 -27.21 1.50 3.33
N GLU A 182 -27.12 2.64 2.66
CA GLU A 182 -27.64 2.84 1.29
C GLU A 182 -26.55 3.18 0.27
N TYR A 183 -25.30 2.82 0.57
CA TYR A 183 -24.22 3.05 -0.38
C TYR A 183 -24.20 1.95 -1.44
N GLU A 184 -24.38 2.35 -2.69
CA GLU A 184 -24.12 1.50 -3.86
C GLU A 184 -22.78 1.91 -4.49
N PRO A 185 -21.81 0.98 -4.66
CA PRO A 185 -20.56 1.32 -5.28
C PRO A 185 -20.76 1.63 -6.77
N GLU A 186 -20.38 2.80 -7.21
CA GLU A 186 -20.42 3.22 -8.62
C GLU A 186 -19.65 2.23 -9.53
N ASN A 187 -18.65 1.58 -8.99
CA ASN A 187 -17.88 0.55 -9.68
C ASN A 187 -17.39 -0.52 -8.70
N ALA A 188 -18.11 -1.64 -8.62
CA ALA A 188 -17.77 -2.75 -7.73
C ALA A 188 -16.44 -3.44 -8.07
N LEU A 189 -15.92 -3.28 -9.31
CA LEU A 189 -14.68 -3.94 -9.77
C LEU A 189 -13.41 -3.46 -9.07
N ILE A 190 -13.44 -2.28 -8.46
CA ILE A 190 -12.28 -1.73 -7.73
C ILE A 190 -12.19 -2.21 -6.28
N PHE A 191 -13.20 -2.90 -5.77
CA PHE A 191 -13.23 -3.43 -4.41
C PHE A 191 -12.98 -4.94 -4.42
N LYS A 192 -12.07 -5.40 -3.55
CA LYS A 192 -11.78 -6.82 -3.35
C LYS A 192 -12.74 -7.40 -2.31
N PRO A 193 -13.66 -8.30 -2.67
CA PRO A 193 -14.47 -9.00 -1.69
C PRO A 193 -13.67 -10.10 -0.99
N ASP A 194 -13.94 -10.34 0.29
CA ASP A 194 -13.54 -11.59 0.92
C ASP A 194 -14.50 -12.69 0.45
N THR A 195 -13.96 -13.72 -0.19
CA THR A 195 -14.75 -14.84 -0.71
C THR A 195 -15.09 -15.84 0.40
N ILE A 196 -16.06 -16.72 0.14
CA ILE A 196 -16.40 -17.82 1.06
C ILE A 196 -15.19 -18.72 1.28
N ASP A 197 -14.38 -18.96 0.24
CA ASP A 197 -13.19 -19.81 0.35
C ASP A 197 -12.05 -19.11 1.10
N ASP A 198 -11.90 -17.81 0.97
CA ASP A 198 -11.00 -17.02 1.83
C ASP A 198 -11.39 -17.18 3.30
N VAL A 199 -12.67 -17.03 3.63
CA VAL A 199 -13.18 -17.17 5.01
C VAL A 199 -13.06 -18.61 5.53
N LYS A 200 -13.19 -19.62 4.68
CA LYS A 200 -12.95 -21.04 5.09
C LYS A 200 -11.46 -21.27 5.40
N SER A 201 -10.57 -20.70 4.60
CA SER A 201 -9.12 -20.85 4.78
C SER A 201 -8.58 -20.04 5.95
N ASN A 202 -9.18 -18.86 6.20
CA ASN A 202 -8.82 -17.98 7.31
C ASN A 202 -10.07 -17.48 8.05
N GLN A 203 -10.37 -18.12 9.18
CA GLN A 203 -11.56 -17.82 10.00
C GLN A 203 -11.51 -16.43 10.66
N GLY A 204 -10.33 -15.82 10.80
CA GLY A 204 -10.17 -14.44 11.29
C GLY A 204 -10.87 -13.41 10.42
N LEU A 205 -11.04 -13.70 9.11
CA LEU A 205 -11.73 -12.83 8.15
C LEU A 205 -13.20 -12.55 8.53
N LYS A 206 -13.86 -13.42 9.27
CA LYS A 206 -15.21 -13.15 9.84
C LYS A 206 -15.23 -11.87 10.67
N TYR A 207 -14.11 -11.54 11.29
CA TYR A 207 -13.94 -10.43 12.24
C TYR A 207 -13.14 -9.27 11.65
N ARG A 208 -12.91 -9.23 10.31
CA ARG A 208 -12.08 -8.21 9.63
C ARG A 208 -12.44 -6.79 10.08
N ASN A 209 -13.73 -6.44 10.09
CA ASN A 209 -14.15 -5.09 10.44
C ASN A 209 -13.86 -4.73 11.91
N GLN A 210 -14.08 -5.66 12.85
CA GLN A 210 -13.80 -5.46 14.28
C GLN A 210 -12.29 -5.36 14.52
N LEU A 211 -11.51 -6.20 13.86
CA LEU A 211 -10.05 -6.19 13.93
C LEU A 211 -9.48 -4.90 13.30
N PHE A 212 -10.04 -4.48 12.14
CA PHE A 212 -9.68 -3.20 11.55
C PHE A 212 -9.87 -2.05 12.54
N ASP A 213 -11.05 -1.94 13.14
CA ASP A 213 -11.39 -0.85 14.05
C ASP A 213 -10.50 -0.87 15.31
N PHE A 214 -10.20 -2.05 15.83
CA PHE A 214 -9.33 -2.23 16.98
C PHE A 214 -7.90 -1.74 16.72
N PHE A 215 -7.25 -2.22 15.66
CA PHE A 215 -5.88 -1.82 15.33
C PHE A 215 -5.82 -0.36 14.86
N TYR A 216 -6.79 0.08 14.07
CA TYR A 216 -6.87 1.48 13.65
C TYR A 216 -7.05 2.44 14.83
N GLY A 217 -7.80 2.02 15.84
CA GLY A 217 -7.95 2.73 17.11
C GLY A 217 -6.62 2.87 17.84
N ILE A 218 -5.79 1.80 17.90
CA ILE A 218 -4.43 1.86 18.48
C ILE A 218 -3.56 2.87 17.74
N LEU A 219 -3.55 2.85 16.40
CA LEU A 219 -2.77 3.77 15.59
C LEU A 219 -3.26 5.23 15.69
N SER A 220 -4.54 5.42 16.00
CA SER A 220 -5.18 6.74 16.11
C SER A 220 -5.02 7.39 17.49
N ASP A 221 -4.53 6.67 18.51
CA ASP A 221 -4.37 7.19 19.85
C ASP A 221 -3.26 8.25 19.93
N LYS A 222 -3.67 9.52 20.05
CA LYS A 222 -2.76 10.68 20.12
C LYS A 222 -2.00 10.81 21.46
N LYS A 223 -2.34 10.00 22.46
CA LYS A 223 -1.65 10.01 23.76
C LYS A 223 -0.27 9.35 23.72
N ARG A 224 0.05 8.65 22.64
CA ARG A 224 1.30 7.92 22.43
C ARG A 224 1.93 8.36 21.10
N ASP A 225 3.23 8.23 20.98
CA ASP A 225 3.88 8.33 19.67
C ASP A 225 3.47 7.15 18.77
N ILE A 226 3.70 7.26 17.48
CA ILE A 226 3.25 6.23 16.52
C ILE A 226 4.02 4.93 16.67
N HIS A 227 5.31 4.97 17.02
CA HIS A 227 6.12 3.77 17.22
C HIS A 227 5.66 2.96 18.44
N THR A 228 5.35 3.64 19.54
CA THR A 228 4.72 3.01 20.72
C THR A 228 3.38 2.36 20.35
N SER A 229 2.55 3.03 19.53
CA SER A 229 1.29 2.46 19.02
C SER A 229 1.55 1.21 18.17
N MET A 230 2.58 1.20 17.32
CA MET A 230 2.98 0.05 16.53
C MET A 230 3.42 -1.12 17.38
N ILE A 231 4.21 -0.89 18.45
CA ILE A 231 4.64 -1.95 19.39
C ILE A 231 3.43 -2.59 20.08
N ILE A 232 2.49 -1.77 20.53
CA ILE A 232 1.24 -2.27 21.16
C ILE A 232 0.46 -3.12 20.16
N GLY A 233 0.32 -2.65 18.91
CA GLY A 233 -0.33 -3.41 17.85
C GLY A 233 0.35 -4.74 17.56
N THR A 234 1.68 -4.79 17.62
CA THR A 234 2.47 -6.01 17.43
C THR A 234 2.16 -7.07 18.51
N LEU A 235 2.12 -6.65 19.77
CA LEU A 235 1.76 -7.53 20.91
C LEU A 235 0.32 -8.02 20.80
N ALA A 236 -0.59 -7.13 20.43
CA ALA A 236 -1.99 -7.47 20.19
C ALA A 236 -2.16 -8.45 19.02
N ALA A 237 -1.45 -8.22 17.90
CA ALA A 237 -1.48 -9.09 16.73
C ALA A 237 -1.00 -10.51 17.06
N GLN A 238 0.08 -10.66 17.83
CA GLN A 238 0.56 -11.97 18.26
C GLN A 238 -0.47 -12.71 19.14
N THR A 239 -1.16 -11.98 20.03
CA THR A 239 -2.19 -12.56 20.91
C THR A 239 -3.42 -12.98 20.10
N LEU A 240 -3.90 -12.13 19.19
CA LEU A 240 -5.06 -12.41 18.36
C LEU A 240 -4.81 -13.51 17.35
N ALA A 241 -3.60 -13.62 16.79
CA ALA A 241 -3.23 -14.72 15.90
C ALA A 241 -3.25 -16.10 16.60
N LYS A 242 -2.95 -16.16 17.91
CA LYS A 242 -3.12 -17.41 18.68
C LYS A 242 -4.60 -17.81 18.79
N LEU A 243 -5.50 -16.84 18.99
CA LEU A 243 -6.94 -17.09 19.01
C LEU A 243 -7.45 -17.47 17.61
N GLU A 244 -7.00 -16.76 16.56
CA GLU A 244 -7.33 -17.07 15.17
C GLU A 244 -7.05 -18.55 14.83
N ASN A 245 -5.90 -19.06 15.27
CA ASN A 245 -5.48 -20.44 14.99
C ASN A 245 -6.16 -21.49 15.87
N SER A 246 -6.55 -21.16 17.09
CA SER A 246 -7.04 -22.15 18.09
C SER A 246 -8.54 -22.05 18.39
N SER A 247 -9.10 -20.86 18.38
CA SER A 247 -10.47 -20.56 18.80
C SER A 247 -10.95 -19.26 18.18
N PRO A 248 -11.10 -19.17 16.83
CA PRO A 248 -11.37 -17.92 16.11
C PRO A 248 -12.63 -17.21 16.60
N ASP A 249 -13.64 -17.93 17.06
CA ASP A 249 -14.88 -17.34 17.58
C ASP A 249 -14.67 -16.54 18.89
N ARG A 250 -13.51 -16.67 19.54
CA ARG A 250 -13.11 -15.88 20.71
C ARG A 250 -12.34 -14.59 20.38
N ILE A 251 -12.15 -14.27 19.11
CA ILE A 251 -11.49 -13.01 18.68
C ILE A 251 -12.18 -11.78 19.29
N PRO A 252 -13.52 -11.65 19.30
CA PRO A 252 -14.18 -10.49 19.92
C PRO A 252 -13.91 -10.35 21.43
N GLU A 253 -13.84 -11.48 22.16
CA GLU A 253 -13.46 -11.49 23.57
C GLU A 253 -12.01 -11.04 23.75
N GLY A 254 -11.12 -11.53 22.88
CA GLY A 254 -9.70 -11.14 22.84
C GLY A 254 -9.51 -9.65 22.61
N ILE A 255 -10.23 -9.07 21.65
CA ILE A 255 -10.24 -7.62 21.39
C ILE A 255 -10.67 -6.86 22.66
N THR A 256 -11.75 -7.30 23.31
CA THR A 256 -12.27 -6.65 24.51
C THR A 256 -11.26 -6.70 25.66
N ALA A 257 -10.60 -7.84 25.88
CA ALA A 257 -9.58 -8.01 26.90
C ALA A 257 -8.34 -7.12 26.62
N LEU A 258 -7.85 -7.14 25.39
CA LEU A 258 -6.71 -6.32 24.96
C LEU A 258 -7.02 -4.82 25.07
N SER A 259 -8.22 -4.37 24.72
CA SER A 259 -8.63 -2.95 24.84
C SER A 259 -8.52 -2.41 26.27
N LYS A 260 -8.69 -3.27 27.30
CA LYS A 260 -8.47 -2.90 28.69
C LYS A 260 -6.98 -2.86 29.05
N GLN A 261 -6.17 -3.77 28.49
CA GLN A 261 -4.75 -3.92 28.83
C GLN A 261 -3.87 -2.85 28.19
N ILE A 262 -4.16 -2.43 26.93
CA ILE A 262 -3.35 -1.46 26.19
C ILE A 262 -3.29 -0.07 26.85
N ASN A 263 -4.20 0.23 27.78
CA ASN A 263 -4.23 1.47 28.53
C ASN A 263 -3.62 1.35 29.94
N SER A 264 -3.00 0.21 30.28
CA SER A 264 -2.42 0.03 31.60
C SER A 264 -1.11 0.83 31.77
N PRO A 265 -0.90 1.49 32.92
CA PRO A 265 0.36 2.22 33.18
C PRO A 265 1.59 1.30 33.19
N SER A 266 1.44 0.04 33.58
CA SER A 266 2.52 -0.95 33.59
C SER A 266 3.02 -1.25 32.18
N LEU A 267 2.13 -1.36 31.20
CA LEU A 267 2.52 -1.56 29.79
C LEU A 267 3.30 -0.35 29.28
N ALA A 268 2.79 0.87 29.52
CA ALA A 268 3.47 2.10 29.08
C ALA A 268 4.92 2.18 29.59
N LYS A 269 5.13 1.84 30.88
CA LYS A 269 6.47 1.78 31.48
C LYS A 269 7.36 0.73 30.80
N SER A 270 6.83 -0.47 30.57
CA SER A 270 7.62 -1.56 29.93
C SER A 270 8.02 -1.22 28.50
N LEU A 271 7.27 -0.39 27.79
CA LEU A 271 7.55 0.00 26.40
C LEU A 271 8.56 1.15 26.31
N SER A 272 8.73 1.97 27.36
CA SER A 272 9.70 3.09 27.36
C SER A 272 11.15 2.60 27.27
N ASP A 273 11.44 1.41 27.80
CA ASP A 273 12.78 0.85 27.95
C ASP A 273 13.21 0.03 26.73
N ILE A 274 12.38 -0.05 25.68
CA ILE A 274 12.70 -0.77 24.44
C ILE A 274 13.66 0.09 23.61
N GLU A 275 14.86 -0.43 23.35
CA GLU A 275 15.83 0.17 22.44
C GLU A 275 15.70 -0.40 21.02
N PRO A 276 15.84 0.42 19.97
CA PRO A 276 15.75 -0.05 18.58
C PRO A 276 16.92 -0.95 18.20
N ASN A 277 16.67 -1.94 17.37
CA ASN A 277 17.73 -2.73 16.74
C ASN A 277 17.90 -2.30 15.26
N TYR A 278 18.67 -1.27 15.05
CA TYR A 278 18.89 -0.72 13.72
C TYR A 278 19.49 -1.71 12.72
N LYS A 279 20.30 -2.69 13.16
CA LYS A 279 20.85 -3.73 12.29
C LYS A 279 19.72 -4.60 11.70
N VAL A 280 18.80 -5.05 12.55
CA VAL A 280 17.65 -5.85 12.11
C VAL A 280 16.69 -4.99 11.29
N LYS A 281 16.41 -3.75 11.72
CA LYS A 281 15.55 -2.80 10.99
C LYS A 281 16.07 -2.57 9.57
N LEU A 282 17.34 -2.27 9.39
CA LEU A 282 17.94 -2.05 8.07
C LEU A 282 18.00 -3.33 7.23
N GLY A 283 18.16 -4.50 7.84
CA GLY A 283 18.09 -5.78 7.15
C GLY A 283 16.70 -6.04 6.57
N VAL A 284 15.64 -5.76 7.34
CA VAL A 284 14.24 -5.86 6.88
C VAL A 284 13.96 -4.89 5.73
N VAL A 285 14.40 -3.63 5.87
CA VAL A 285 14.29 -2.62 4.81
C VAL A 285 15.00 -3.06 3.54
N GLN A 286 16.21 -3.61 3.68
CA GLN A 286 16.98 -4.12 2.53
C GLN A 286 16.23 -5.25 1.82
N CYS A 287 15.69 -6.21 2.57
CA CYS A 287 14.87 -7.30 2.04
C CYS A 287 13.68 -6.78 1.21
N MET A 288 12.98 -5.76 1.69
CA MET A 288 11.88 -5.14 0.96
C MET A 288 12.35 -4.45 -0.33
N LEU A 289 13.44 -3.70 -0.28
CA LEU A 289 13.96 -2.94 -1.42
C LEU A 289 14.56 -3.85 -2.50
N ASP A 290 15.17 -4.96 -2.13
CA ASP A 290 15.75 -5.92 -3.09
C ASP A 290 14.68 -6.69 -3.87
N SER A 291 13.50 -6.83 -3.29
CA SER A 291 12.34 -7.44 -3.95
C SER A 291 11.51 -6.48 -4.79
N THR A 292 11.88 -5.21 -4.81
CA THR A 292 11.11 -4.14 -5.45
C THR A 292 11.88 -3.58 -6.63
N ALA A 293 11.22 -3.48 -7.79
CA ALA A 293 11.78 -2.75 -8.93
C ALA A 293 11.87 -1.26 -8.58
N VAL A 294 13.08 -0.80 -8.30
CA VAL A 294 13.36 0.60 -7.93
C VAL A 294 13.70 1.37 -9.20
N GLY A 295 12.81 2.28 -9.63
CA GLY A 295 13.07 3.19 -10.74
C GLY A 295 14.14 4.24 -10.42
N ASP A 296 14.67 4.91 -11.45
CA ASP A 296 15.81 5.83 -11.35
C ASP A 296 15.63 6.91 -10.29
N LYS A 297 14.46 7.55 -10.25
CA LYS A 297 14.17 8.65 -9.31
C LYS A 297 14.16 8.19 -7.85
N LEU A 298 13.63 7.01 -7.56
CA LEU A 298 13.71 6.44 -6.21
C LEU A 298 15.14 6.00 -5.89
N SER A 299 15.84 5.39 -6.86
CA SER A 299 17.25 4.99 -6.73
C SER A 299 18.15 6.19 -6.40
N GLU A 300 17.93 7.33 -7.05
CA GLU A 300 18.65 8.59 -6.76
C GLU A 300 18.45 9.01 -5.28
N ILE A 301 17.20 9.03 -4.78
CA ILE A 301 16.95 9.38 -3.37
C ILE A 301 17.66 8.41 -2.43
N LEU A 302 17.59 7.11 -2.71
CA LEU A 302 18.19 6.07 -1.87
C LEU A 302 19.71 6.12 -1.89
N SER A 303 20.33 6.54 -2.99
CA SER A 303 21.80 6.69 -3.12
C SER A 303 22.40 7.70 -2.14
N SER A 304 21.59 8.61 -1.60
CA SER A 304 22.01 9.57 -0.57
C SER A 304 22.44 8.89 0.74
N ILE A 305 21.94 7.68 1.03
CA ILE A 305 22.23 6.95 2.27
C ILE A 305 22.75 5.53 2.02
N ARG A 306 22.44 4.93 0.86
CA ARG A 306 22.90 3.59 0.46
C ARG A 306 24.21 3.68 -0.31
N LYS A 307 25.21 2.90 0.12
CA LYS A 307 26.47 2.76 -0.59
C LYS A 307 26.53 1.39 -1.24
N LYS A 308 26.95 1.32 -2.51
CA LYS A 308 27.18 0.08 -3.22
C LYS A 308 28.61 -0.38 -2.93
N ASN A 309 28.79 -1.60 -2.43
CA ASN A 309 30.10 -2.18 -2.21
C ASN A 309 30.68 -2.75 -3.53
N ILE A 310 31.94 -3.25 -3.47
CA ILE A 310 32.65 -3.82 -4.62
C ILE A 310 31.92 -5.01 -5.24
N GLU A 311 31.18 -5.77 -4.44
CA GLU A 311 30.36 -6.91 -4.89
C GLU A 311 28.99 -6.50 -5.47
N GLY A 312 28.72 -5.20 -5.54
CA GLY A 312 27.45 -4.68 -6.03
C GLY A 312 26.31 -4.70 -5.01
N LYS A 313 26.55 -5.16 -3.78
CA LYS A 313 25.56 -5.17 -2.71
C LYS A 313 25.44 -3.78 -2.08
N PHE A 314 24.21 -3.40 -1.74
CA PHE A 314 23.97 -2.16 -1.01
C PHE A 314 24.21 -2.33 0.49
N SER A 315 24.75 -1.31 1.12
CA SER A 315 24.93 -1.21 2.57
C SER A 315 24.57 0.19 3.06
N VAL A 316 24.16 0.27 4.30
CA VAL A 316 23.83 1.53 5.00
C VAL A 316 24.65 1.54 6.29
N GLU A 317 25.37 2.63 6.52
CA GLU A 317 26.06 2.82 7.78
C GLU A 317 25.05 3.23 8.87
N ILE A 318 25.03 2.50 9.98
CA ILE A 318 24.01 2.66 11.04
C ILE A 318 24.04 4.07 11.62
N GLN A 319 25.23 4.65 11.90
CA GLN A 319 25.33 5.98 12.49
C GLN A 319 24.82 7.06 11.52
N THR A 320 25.13 6.93 10.22
CA THR A 320 24.61 7.82 9.17
C THR A 320 23.09 7.73 9.10
N TYR A 321 22.53 6.52 9.20
CA TYR A 321 21.07 6.32 9.24
C TYR A 321 20.44 7.02 10.44
N ILE A 322 20.95 6.79 11.65
CA ILE A 322 20.43 7.38 12.90
C ILE A 322 20.44 8.90 12.81
N THR A 323 21.59 9.51 12.47
CA THR A 323 21.74 10.96 12.38
C THR A 323 20.73 11.59 11.41
N ASN A 324 20.52 10.96 10.25
CA ASN A 324 19.56 11.49 9.26
C ASN A 324 18.11 11.22 9.63
N LEU A 325 17.82 10.11 10.33
CA LEU A 325 16.49 9.84 10.87
C LEU A 325 16.11 10.88 11.93
N GLU A 326 17.01 11.21 12.85
CA GLU A 326 16.81 12.24 13.85
C GLU A 326 16.58 13.63 13.20
N LYS A 327 17.40 13.97 12.18
CA LYS A 327 17.21 15.19 11.38
C LYS A 327 15.81 15.24 10.74
N PHE A 328 15.38 14.14 10.14
CA PHE A 328 14.04 14.02 9.54
C PHE A 328 12.93 14.23 10.57
N TYR A 329 12.98 13.53 11.72
CA TYR A 329 11.96 13.67 12.76
C TYR A 329 11.94 15.07 13.40
N LYS A 330 13.09 15.75 13.48
CA LYS A 330 13.15 17.15 13.91
C LYS A 330 12.38 18.06 12.95
N ILE A 331 12.46 17.82 11.65
CA ILE A 331 11.66 18.55 10.65
C ILE A 331 10.17 18.20 10.80
N CYS A 332 9.84 16.92 10.96
CA CYS A 332 8.46 16.46 11.15
C CYS A 332 7.81 17.01 12.44
N SER A 333 8.59 17.46 13.42
CA SER A 333 8.05 18.02 14.67
C SER A 333 7.20 19.28 14.47
N THR A 334 7.32 19.95 13.32
CA THR A 334 6.45 21.07 12.91
C THR A 334 5.03 20.62 12.53
N LYS A 335 4.88 19.33 12.13
CA LYS A 335 3.61 18.67 11.80
C LYS A 335 3.57 17.28 12.47
N PRO A 336 3.42 17.20 13.81
CA PRO A 336 3.60 15.96 14.56
C PRO A 336 2.59 14.86 14.21
N PHE A 337 1.47 15.22 13.57
CA PHE A 337 0.46 14.28 13.09
C PHE A 337 0.84 13.60 11.77
N MET A 338 1.78 14.16 10.99
CA MET A 338 2.06 13.74 9.61
C MET A 338 2.45 12.26 9.52
N ILE A 339 3.46 11.83 10.28
CA ILE A 339 3.90 10.43 10.23
C ILE A 339 2.80 9.49 10.71
N ARG A 340 2.04 9.85 11.74
CA ARG A 340 0.87 9.09 12.19
C ARG A 340 -0.16 8.93 11.09
N ASN A 341 -0.48 9.98 10.36
CA ASN A 341 -1.43 9.93 9.25
C ASN A 341 -0.89 9.07 8.10
N ILE A 342 0.40 9.16 7.76
CA ILE A 342 1.02 8.30 6.75
C ILE A 342 0.90 6.82 7.15
N VAL A 343 1.20 6.46 8.40
CA VAL A 343 1.07 5.09 8.90
C VAL A 343 -0.40 4.62 8.89
N ARG A 344 -1.35 5.49 9.28
CA ARG A 344 -2.80 5.18 9.22
C ARG A 344 -3.28 4.98 7.78
N CYS A 345 -2.84 5.84 6.86
CA CYS A 345 -3.14 5.69 5.45
C CYS A 345 -2.53 4.39 4.89
N LEU A 346 -1.28 4.09 5.22
CA LEU A 346 -0.62 2.85 4.83
C LEU A 346 -1.38 1.62 5.36
N TYR A 347 -1.84 1.64 6.63
CA TYR A 347 -2.68 0.59 7.20
C TYR A 347 -3.95 0.34 6.37
N MET A 348 -4.58 1.41 5.91
CA MET A 348 -5.76 1.30 5.04
C MET A 348 -5.37 0.79 3.64
N CYS A 349 -4.32 1.34 3.02
CA CYS A 349 -3.85 0.96 1.69
C CYS A 349 -3.44 -0.51 1.61
N GLU A 350 -2.84 -1.03 2.67
CA GLU A 350 -2.45 -2.45 2.79
C GLU A 350 -3.62 -3.36 3.18
N LEU A 351 -4.84 -2.83 3.32
CA LEU A 351 -6.05 -3.56 3.70
C LEU A 351 -5.89 -4.37 5.00
N MET A 352 -5.14 -3.81 5.95
CA MET A 352 -4.86 -4.46 7.24
C MET A 352 -6.15 -4.75 8.04
N PRO A 353 -6.17 -5.77 8.89
CA PRO A 353 -5.05 -6.65 9.26
C PRO A 353 -4.90 -7.89 8.35
N PHE A 354 -5.51 -7.94 7.19
CA PHE A 354 -5.42 -9.03 6.23
C PHE A 354 -5.01 -8.51 4.84
N SER A 355 -3.79 -8.01 4.74
CA SER A 355 -3.16 -7.61 3.48
C SER A 355 -3.07 -8.79 2.50
N ASN A 356 -2.86 -9.99 3.04
CA ASN A 356 -2.94 -11.25 2.35
C ASN A 356 -3.74 -12.26 3.19
N SER A 357 -4.90 -12.70 2.70
CA SER A 357 -5.82 -13.62 3.39
C SER A 357 -5.26 -15.01 3.67
N ASN A 358 -4.17 -15.41 2.98
CA ASN A 358 -3.50 -16.69 3.22
C ASN A 358 -2.64 -16.71 4.49
N TYR A 359 -2.48 -15.59 5.17
CA TYR A 359 -1.64 -15.41 6.34
C TYR A 359 -2.46 -14.95 7.53
N ASN A 360 -2.04 -15.32 8.74
CA ASN A 360 -2.71 -14.93 9.97
C ASN A 360 -2.49 -13.44 10.31
N ILE A 361 -3.18 -12.96 11.36
CA ILE A 361 -3.12 -11.57 11.81
C ILE A 361 -1.67 -11.14 12.12
N PHE A 362 -0.87 -12.00 12.78
CA PHE A 362 0.50 -11.67 13.17
C PHE A 362 1.44 -11.60 11.96
N ASP A 363 1.30 -12.50 11.00
CA ASP A 363 2.06 -12.50 9.75
C ASP A 363 1.85 -11.19 8.97
N ASN A 364 0.59 -10.81 8.78
CA ASN A 364 0.25 -9.55 8.11
C ASN A 364 0.78 -8.34 8.90
N TYR A 365 0.72 -8.38 10.23
CA TYR A 365 1.22 -7.29 11.06
C TYR A 365 2.75 -7.19 11.04
N ALA A 366 3.48 -8.31 10.92
CA ALA A 366 4.92 -8.33 10.72
C ALA A 366 5.33 -7.62 9.41
N TYR A 367 4.61 -7.90 8.33
CA TYR A 367 4.78 -7.17 7.08
C TYR A 367 4.49 -5.67 7.24
N PHE A 368 3.42 -5.30 7.96
CA PHE A 368 3.09 -3.89 8.23
C PHE A 368 4.19 -3.18 9.04
N CYS A 369 4.80 -3.86 10.02
CA CYS A 369 5.97 -3.33 10.74
C CYS A 369 7.15 -3.07 9.80
N ALA A 370 7.42 -3.96 8.86
CA ALA A 370 8.45 -3.78 7.84
C ALA A 370 8.14 -2.56 6.94
N SER A 371 6.87 -2.38 6.55
CA SER A 371 6.44 -1.24 5.75
C SER A 371 6.61 0.10 6.48
N VAL A 372 6.37 0.13 7.81
CA VAL A 372 6.62 1.33 8.63
C VAL A 372 8.12 1.59 8.79
N ALA A 373 8.95 0.55 8.97
CA ALA A 373 10.40 0.71 8.99
C ALA A 373 10.95 1.29 7.66
N LEU A 374 10.31 0.96 6.55
CA LEU A 374 10.65 1.52 5.24
C LEU A 374 10.26 3.01 5.13
N ILE A 375 9.16 3.45 5.74
CA ILE A 375 8.80 4.88 5.84
C ILE A 375 9.89 5.67 6.60
N ASP A 376 10.38 5.15 7.73
CA ASP A 376 11.48 5.74 8.47
C ASP A 376 12.75 5.82 7.61
N PHE A 377 13.04 4.78 6.85
CA PHE A 377 14.19 4.73 5.97
C PHE A 377 14.12 5.78 4.86
N PHE A 378 12.94 5.99 4.26
CA PHE A 378 12.74 7.04 3.27
C PHE A 378 12.91 8.44 3.87
N GLY A 379 12.48 8.64 5.11
CA GLY A 379 12.74 9.87 5.85
C GLY A 379 14.23 10.14 6.03
N ALA A 380 14.98 9.14 6.48
CA ALA A 380 16.43 9.24 6.63
C ALA A 380 17.14 9.47 5.27
N ALA A 381 16.74 8.77 4.21
CA ALA A 381 17.31 8.94 2.86
C ALA A 381 17.03 10.35 2.30
N ALA A 382 15.83 10.88 2.51
CA ALA A 382 15.47 12.23 2.12
C ALA A 382 16.33 13.28 2.85
N ALA A 383 16.50 13.12 4.18
CA ALA A 383 17.29 14.03 5.00
C ALA A 383 18.80 13.96 4.70
N ALA A 384 19.32 12.79 4.30
CA ALA A 384 20.71 12.64 3.89
C ALA A 384 21.04 13.39 2.58
N GLY A 385 20.04 13.64 1.73
CA GLY A 385 20.24 14.26 0.42
C GLY A 385 20.09 15.77 0.38
N SER A 386 19.67 16.43 1.48
CA SER A 386 19.48 17.88 1.52
C SER A 386 19.48 18.42 2.94
N ASP A 387 19.77 19.70 3.09
CA ASP A 387 19.61 20.47 4.34
C ASP A 387 18.36 21.39 4.32
N ASN A 388 17.72 21.51 3.15
CA ASN A 388 16.53 22.32 3.00
C ASN A 388 15.28 21.50 3.41
N PRO A 389 14.50 21.94 4.43
CA PRO A 389 13.32 21.22 4.90
C PRO A 389 12.26 20.94 3.82
N ASN A 390 12.04 21.88 2.91
CA ASN A 390 11.06 21.70 1.83
C ASN A 390 11.54 20.64 0.81
N GLU A 391 12.83 20.64 0.49
CA GLU A 391 13.41 19.62 -0.40
C GLU A 391 13.39 18.24 0.27
N ILE A 392 13.70 18.16 1.56
CA ILE A 392 13.60 16.90 2.33
C ILE A 392 12.17 16.38 2.29
N PHE A 393 11.17 17.25 2.46
CA PHE A 393 9.76 16.86 2.38
C PHE A 393 9.38 16.33 0.99
N GLU A 394 9.77 17.01 -0.09
CA GLU A 394 9.49 16.59 -1.46
C GLU A 394 10.20 15.28 -1.83
N ARG A 395 11.44 15.09 -1.38
CA ARG A 395 12.19 13.82 -1.55
C ARG A 395 11.51 12.69 -0.79
N PHE A 396 11.08 12.93 0.44
CA PHE A 396 10.35 11.96 1.26
C PHE A 396 9.00 11.58 0.61
N LYS A 397 8.20 12.56 0.21
CA LYS A 397 6.95 12.35 -0.53
C LYS A 397 7.19 11.50 -1.77
N THR A 398 8.20 11.86 -2.56
CA THR A 398 8.55 11.13 -3.79
C THR A 398 8.91 9.68 -3.49
N ALA A 399 9.74 9.42 -2.47
CA ALA A 399 10.14 8.06 -2.11
C ALA A 399 8.94 7.21 -1.66
N VAL A 400 8.09 7.77 -0.79
CA VAL A 400 6.90 7.07 -0.29
C VAL A 400 5.92 6.75 -1.42
N CYS A 401 5.61 7.71 -2.29
CA CYS A 401 4.67 7.50 -3.38
C CYS A 401 5.19 6.48 -4.41
N LEU A 402 6.45 6.59 -4.81
CA LEU A 402 7.04 5.69 -5.80
C LEU A 402 7.19 4.25 -5.27
N ALA A 403 7.53 4.07 -3.99
CA ALA A 403 7.66 2.76 -3.38
C ALA A 403 6.30 2.12 -3.07
N SER A 404 5.27 2.91 -2.73
CA SER A 404 3.95 2.37 -2.37
C SER A 404 3.31 1.58 -3.51
N HIS A 405 3.52 1.95 -4.76
CA HIS A 405 2.91 1.27 -5.90
C HIS A 405 3.40 -0.18 -6.05
N PRO A 406 4.70 -0.47 -6.25
CA PRO A 406 5.18 -1.84 -6.42
C PRO A 406 5.02 -2.69 -5.16
N LEU A 407 5.09 -2.09 -3.96
CA LEU A 407 4.90 -2.81 -2.71
C LEU A 407 3.45 -3.28 -2.54
N CYS A 408 2.46 -2.42 -2.78
CA CYS A 408 1.05 -2.80 -2.66
C CYS A 408 0.61 -3.88 -3.65
N HIS A 409 1.30 -4.04 -4.78
CA HIS A 409 0.94 -4.99 -5.83
C HIS A 409 1.77 -6.29 -5.84
N ASN A 410 2.75 -6.47 -4.96
CA ASN A 410 3.52 -7.71 -4.84
C ASN A 410 2.73 -8.75 -4.01
N PRO A 411 2.24 -9.86 -4.60
CA PRO A 411 1.45 -10.86 -3.88
C PRO A 411 2.26 -11.64 -2.83
N ASP A 412 3.58 -11.75 -3.01
CA ASP A 412 4.46 -12.53 -2.15
C ASP A 412 5.10 -11.71 -1.03
N ARG A 413 4.78 -10.41 -0.94
CA ARG A 413 5.41 -9.48 0.02
C ARG A 413 5.33 -9.93 1.48
N VAL A 414 4.19 -10.48 1.90
CA VAL A 414 4.01 -10.97 3.27
C VAL A 414 4.90 -12.18 3.51
N LYS A 415 4.88 -13.15 2.57
CA LYS A 415 5.72 -14.36 2.64
C LYS A 415 7.20 -14.01 2.76
N MET A 416 7.67 -13.13 1.91
CA MET A 416 9.08 -12.71 1.84
C MET A 416 9.57 -12.16 3.19
N ILE A 417 8.80 -11.29 3.83
CA ILE A 417 9.16 -10.71 5.12
C ILE A 417 9.13 -11.77 6.22
N ILE A 418 8.14 -12.66 6.24
CA ILE A 418 8.05 -13.75 7.20
C ILE A 418 9.25 -14.69 7.07
N ASP A 419 9.59 -15.09 5.86
CA ASP A 419 10.70 -15.99 5.59
C ASP A 419 12.02 -15.36 6.04
N TYR A 420 12.26 -14.10 5.70
CA TYR A 420 13.44 -13.35 6.15
C TYR A 420 13.51 -13.26 7.68
N LEU A 421 12.43 -12.87 8.35
CA LEU A 421 12.41 -12.76 9.82
C LEU A 421 12.64 -14.10 10.51
N LYS A 422 12.15 -15.21 9.93
CA LYS A 422 12.41 -16.57 10.44
C LYS A 422 13.85 -16.98 10.23
N GLU A 423 14.43 -16.69 9.05
CA GLU A 423 15.82 -16.97 8.73
C GLU A 423 16.80 -16.32 9.73
N ILE A 424 16.54 -15.06 10.09
CA ILE A 424 17.39 -14.34 11.06
C ILE A 424 16.96 -14.55 12.52
N ASN A 425 16.03 -15.48 12.80
CA ASN A 425 15.46 -15.77 14.14
C ASN A 425 14.85 -14.54 14.84
N CYS A 426 14.26 -13.62 14.08
CA CYS A 426 13.64 -12.39 14.57
C CYS A 426 12.11 -12.35 14.40
N TYR A 427 11.46 -13.52 14.31
CA TYR A 427 10.01 -13.65 14.12
C TYR A 427 9.26 -13.81 15.45
N SER A 428 9.12 -12.70 16.19
CA SER A 428 8.28 -12.61 17.40
C SER A 428 7.85 -11.15 17.64
N ALA A 429 6.82 -10.93 18.46
CA ALA A 429 6.39 -9.58 18.81
C ALA A 429 7.49 -8.72 19.45
N GLY A 430 8.34 -9.32 20.28
CA GLY A 430 9.49 -8.63 20.86
C GLY A 430 10.48 -8.16 19.81
N HIS A 431 10.80 -9.00 18.83
CA HIS A 431 11.69 -8.61 17.73
C HIS A 431 11.08 -7.55 16.83
N LEU A 432 9.78 -7.67 16.51
CA LEU A 432 9.09 -6.65 15.72
C LEU A 432 9.04 -5.29 16.45
N ALA A 433 8.93 -5.30 17.80
CA ALA A 433 9.02 -4.09 18.60
C ALA A 433 10.36 -3.36 18.42
N LEU A 434 11.48 -4.11 18.29
CA LEU A 434 12.82 -3.55 18.03
C LEU A 434 12.98 -2.97 16.62
N ILE A 435 12.16 -3.45 15.67
CA ILE A 435 12.17 -2.98 14.27
C ILE A 435 11.40 -1.67 14.14
N VAL A 436 10.26 -1.55 14.82
CA VAL A 436 9.41 -0.36 14.72
C VAL A 436 9.78 0.75 15.70
N LYS A 437 10.60 0.46 16.73
CA LYS A 437 11.13 1.47 17.66
C LYS A 437 12.21 2.32 16.97
#